data_100a6ba5672aceed1c0ddb071bf4373a
#
_entry.id   100a6ba5672aceed1c0ddb071bf4373a
#
_cell.length_a   1.000
_cell.length_b   1.000
_cell.length_c   1.000
_cell.angle_alpha   90.00
_cell.angle_beta   90.00
_cell.angle_gamma   90.00
#
_symmetry.space_group_name_H-M   'P 1'
#
loop_
_entity.id
_entity.type
_entity.pdbx_description
1 polymer ?
#
loop_
_entity_poly.entity_id
_entity_poly.type
_entity_poly.pdbx_seq_one_letter_code
_entity_poly.pdbx_strand_id
1 'polypeptide(L)'
;MEKILIVEDDLQIQTLIRDYVNASGYIAITASDGEEALMKFESENPQLALLDIIIPKIDGFEICRKIRNESNIPIIMISSKKEDTDKILALGLGADDFIEKPFSPRVLIAKIQSQFRRVNVLSGTPHSDTLMIRDLEIDVKARTVAVKGNQVPFSVKEFEILHYLMLNKNQALSREKIFDEIWGYNEFGDINTVTVHMRKIREKIELDPSNPEYIETVWGIGYKFKG
;
A
#
# COMPACT_ATOMS: atom_id res chain seq x y z
N MET A 1 -17.89 9.04 7.13
CA MET A 1 -17.65 8.82 5.67
C MET A 1 -16.16 9.05 5.45
N GLU A 2 -15.49 8.11 4.84
CA GLU A 2 -14.06 8.19 4.57
C GLU A 2 -13.80 9.23 3.47
N LYS A 3 -12.78 10.07 3.70
CA LYS A 3 -12.30 11.08 2.77
C LYS A 3 -11.20 10.51 1.88
N ILE A 4 -11.28 10.77 0.58
CA ILE A 4 -10.32 10.32 -0.42
C ILE A 4 -9.72 11.54 -1.12
N LEU A 5 -8.40 11.71 -1.02
CA LEU A 5 -7.66 12.72 -1.76
C LEU A 5 -7.44 12.24 -3.20
N ILE A 6 -7.85 13.04 -4.17
CA ILE A 6 -7.71 12.79 -5.60
C ILE A 6 -6.82 13.87 -6.19
N VAL A 7 -5.65 13.49 -6.67
CA VAL A 7 -4.67 14.40 -7.28
C VAL A 7 -4.54 14.09 -8.75
N GLU A 8 -5.07 14.96 -9.60
CA GLU A 8 -5.20 14.79 -11.05
C GLU A 8 -5.33 16.18 -11.68
N ASP A 9 -4.51 16.50 -12.66
CA ASP A 9 -4.52 17.80 -13.35
C ASP A 9 -5.52 17.87 -14.49
N ASP A 10 -5.87 16.74 -15.11
CA ASP A 10 -6.94 16.67 -16.10
C ASP A 10 -8.31 16.76 -15.41
N LEU A 11 -8.99 17.90 -15.60
CA LEU A 11 -10.29 18.17 -14.99
C LEU A 11 -11.39 17.18 -15.39
N GLN A 12 -11.30 16.55 -16.56
CA GLN A 12 -12.31 15.58 -16.99
C GLN A 12 -12.12 14.27 -16.24
N ILE A 13 -10.87 13.80 -16.11
CA ILE A 13 -10.52 12.59 -15.36
C ILE A 13 -10.78 12.82 -13.88
N GLN A 14 -10.37 13.96 -13.33
CA GLN A 14 -10.61 14.35 -11.94
C GLN A 14 -12.10 14.34 -11.61
N THR A 15 -12.93 14.97 -12.47
CA THR A 15 -14.39 15.00 -12.29
C THR A 15 -14.98 13.60 -12.36
N LEU A 16 -14.56 12.77 -13.30
CA LEU A 16 -14.99 11.38 -13.42
C LEU A 16 -14.71 10.59 -12.13
N ILE A 17 -13.46 10.65 -11.66
CA ILE A 17 -13.06 9.95 -10.43
C ILE A 17 -13.88 10.46 -9.23
N ARG A 18 -13.98 11.78 -9.06
CA ARG A 18 -14.75 12.41 -7.99
C ARG A 18 -16.19 11.92 -7.95
N ASP A 19 -16.85 11.90 -9.11
CA ASP A 19 -18.28 11.55 -9.19
C ASP A 19 -18.50 10.07 -8.84
N TYR A 20 -17.62 9.16 -9.28
CA TYR A 20 -17.69 7.74 -8.90
C TYR A 20 -17.36 7.51 -7.42
N VAL A 21 -16.38 8.23 -6.86
CA VAL A 21 -16.01 8.18 -5.43
C VAL A 21 -17.19 8.61 -4.58
N ASN A 22 -17.82 9.76 -4.91
CA ASN A 22 -18.96 10.27 -4.17
C ASN A 22 -20.18 9.34 -4.30
N ALA A 23 -20.46 8.83 -5.51
CA ALA A 23 -21.54 7.87 -5.74
C ALA A 23 -21.36 6.55 -4.97
N SER A 24 -20.12 6.22 -4.60
CA SER A 24 -19.78 5.02 -3.81
C SER A 24 -19.82 5.25 -2.29
N GLY A 25 -20.27 6.43 -1.83
CA GLY A 25 -20.45 6.73 -0.42
C GLY A 25 -19.20 7.28 0.30
N TYR A 26 -18.18 7.71 -0.44
CA TYR A 26 -17.00 8.39 0.07
C TYR A 26 -17.08 9.90 -0.11
N ILE A 27 -16.17 10.64 0.49
CA ILE A 27 -16.01 12.09 0.30
C ILE A 27 -14.76 12.33 -0.53
N ALA A 28 -14.94 12.87 -1.74
CA ALA A 28 -13.84 13.21 -2.62
C ALA A 28 -13.27 14.59 -2.30
N ILE A 29 -11.95 14.67 -2.10
CA ILE A 29 -11.16 15.89 -1.96
C ILE A 29 -10.27 15.96 -3.19
N THR A 30 -10.44 16.95 -4.06
CA THR A 30 -9.71 17.05 -5.32
C THR A 30 -8.59 18.09 -5.23
N ALA A 31 -7.45 17.82 -5.85
CA ALA A 31 -6.34 18.73 -6.05
C ALA A 31 -5.85 18.62 -7.50
N SER A 32 -5.45 19.75 -8.10
CA SER A 32 -5.02 19.83 -9.50
C SER A 32 -3.50 19.94 -9.64
N ASP A 33 -2.79 20.09 -8.54
CA ASP A 33 -1.32 20.11 -8.51
C ASP A 33 -0.80 19.61 -7.16
N GLY A 34 0.52 19.38 -7.09
CA GLY A 34 1.12 18.76 -5.93
C GLY A 34 1.21 19.66 -4.68
N GLU A 35 1.24 20.98 -4.82
CA GLU A 35 1.22 21.89 -3.66
C GLU A 35 -0.17 21.90 -3.03
N GLU A 36 -1.21 22.01 -3.85
CA GLU A 36 -2.60 21.92 -3.42
C GLU A 36 -2.89 20.56 -2.75
N ALA A 37 -2.32 19.48 -3.32
CA ALA A 37 -2.46 18.14 -2.77
C ALA A 37 -1.93 18.03 -1.35
N LEU A 38 -0.72 18.53 -1.08
CA LEU A 38 -0.10 18.47 0.24
C LEU A 38 -0.84 19.36 1.26
N MET A 39 -1.25 20.58 0.87
CA MET A 39 -2.08 21.43 1.74
C MET A 39 -3.40 20.73 2.14
N LYS A 40 -4.08 20.09 1.17
CA LYS A 40 -5.33 19.37 1.43
C LYS A 40 -5.11 18.09 2.22
N PHE A 41 -3.97 17.41 2.03
CA PHE A 41 -3.61 16.27 2.85
C PHE A 41 -3.51 16.64 4.33
N GLU A 42 -2.81 17.73 4.66
CA GLU A 42 -2.67 18.21 6.03
C GLU A 42 -3.98 18.71 6.64
N SER A 43 -4.75 19.50 5.88
CA SER A 43 -5.95 20.16 6.40
C SER A 43 -7.17 19.25 6.49
N GLU A 44 -7.34 18.31 5.55
CA GLU A 44 -8.53 17.50 5.41
C GLU A 44 -8.42 16.11 6.02
N ASN A 45 -7.21 15.65 6.34
CA ASN A 45 -6.92 14.33 6.91
C ASN A 45 -7.59 13.18 6.14
N PRO A 46 -7.27 12.97 4.85
CA PRO A 46 -7.84 11.90 4.05
C PRO A 46 -7.42 10.53 4.56
N GLN A 47 -8.24 9.51 4.32
CA GLN A 47 -7.98 8.13 4.70
C GLN A 47 -7.46 7.27 3.54
N LEU A 48 -7.39 7.84 2.33
CA LEU A 48 -6.78 7.22 1.14
C LEU A 48 -6.37 8.33 0.17
N ALA A 49 -5.29 8.14 -0.57
CA ALA A 49 -4.85 9.03 -1.64
C ALA A 49 -4.82 8.31 -3.00
N LEU A 50 -5.37 8.96 -4.02
CA LEU A 50 -5.24 8.62 -5.44
C LEU A 50 -4.34 9.68 -6.07
N LEU A 51 -3.18 9.28 -6.59
CA LEU A 51 -2.16 10.21 -7.08
C LEU A 51 -1.82 9.92 -8.54
N ASP A 52 -2.06 10.88 -9.44
CA ASP A 52 -1.42 10.80 -10.75
C ASP A 52 0.08 11.06 -10.59
N ILE A 53 0.88 10.36 -11.38
CA ILE A 53 2.33 10.54 -11.43
C ILE A 53 2.67 11.88 -12.07
N ILE A 54 2.02 12.23 -13.17
CA ILE A 54 2.35 13.41 -13.99
C ILE A 54 1.39 14.54 -13.63
N ILE A 55 1.79 15.37 -12.68
CA ILE A 55 1.04 16.56 -12.26
C ILE A 55 1.98 17.76 -12.12
N PRO A 56 1.45 19.00 -12.22
CA PRO A 56 2.25 20.22 -12.09
C PRO A 56 2.86 20.41 -10.70
N LYS A 57 3.93 21.21 -10.65
CA LYS A 57 4.67 21.70 -9.47
C LYS A 57 5.43 20.58 -8.74
N ILE A 58 4.76 19.71 -8.02
CA ILE A 58 5.33 18.57 -7.30
C ILE A 58 4.73 17.31 -7.93
N ASP A 59 5.55 16.41 -8.43
CA ASP A 59 5.09 15.17 -9.08
C ASP A 59 4.50 14.16 -8.08
N GLY A 60 3.74 13.18 -8.60
CA GLY A 60 3.05 12.21 -7.77
C GLY A 60 3.98 11.32 -6.94
N PHE A 61 5.20 11.06 -7.42
CA PHE A 61 6.18 10.28 -6.67
C PHE A 61 6.67 11.01 -5.43
N GLU A 62 6.94 12.30 -5.57
CA GLU A 62 7.38 13.13 -4.44
C GLU A 62 6.24 13.33 -3.41
N ILE A 63 4.99 13.48 -3.87
CA ILE A 63 3.82 13.52 -2.97
C ILE A 63 3.69 12.19 -2.23
N CYS A 64 3.79 11.06 -2.93
CA CYS A 64 3.74 9.73 -2.33
C CYS A 64 4.79 9.59 -1.22
N ARG A 65 6.03 10.01 -1.49
CA ARG A 65 7.13 9.99 -0.52
C ARG A 65 6.84 10.86 0.70
N LYS A 66 6.34 12.08 0.51
CA LYS A 66 6.00 13.01 1.61
C LYS A 66 4.87 12.46 2.48
N ILE A 67 3.77 12.03 1.86
CA ILE A 67 2.65 11.42 2.60
C ILE A 67 3.14 10.21 3.39
N ARG A 68 3.99 9.36 2.80
CA ARG A 68 4.48 8.14 3.46
C ARG A 68 5.40 8.41 4.65
N ASN A 69 6.12 9.53 4.66
CA ASN A 69 6.91 9.93 5.81
C ASN A 69 6.06 10.32 7.03
N GLU A 70 4.82 10.77 6.82
CA GLU A 70 3.93 11.31 7.84
C GLU A 70 2.75 10.39 8.16
N SER A 71 2.37 9.50 7.23
CA SER A 71 1.14 8.72 7.34
C SER A 71 1.24 7.35 6.65
N ASN A 72 0.48 6.41 7.19
CA ASN A 72 0.31 5.06 6.65
C ASN A 72 -1.00 4.86 5.88
N ILE A 73 -1.69 5.93 5.46
CA ILE A 73 -2.89 5.78 4.65
C ILE A 73 -2.60 5.04 3.35
N PRO A 74 -3.55 4.28 2.79
CA PRO A 74 -3.41 3.67 1.48
C PRO A 74 -3.14 4.71 0.40
N ILE A 75 -2.16 4.44 -0.47
CA ILE A 75 -1.81 5.27 -1.64
C ILE A 75 -1.95 4.41 -2.89
N ILE A 76 -2.81 4.83 -3.82
CA ILE A 76 -2.95 4.22 -5.14
C ILE A 76 -2.41 5.21 -6.18
N MET A 77 -1.37 4.81 -6.91
CA MET A 77 -0.84 5.62 -8.01
C MET A 77 -1.67 5.38 -9.27
N ILE A 78 -1.91 6.45 -10.02
CA ILE A 78 -2.59 6.41 -11.33
C ILE A 78 -1.61 6.93 -12.37
N SER A 79 -1.48 6.26 -13.53
CA SER A 79 -0.56 6.73 -14.56
C SER A 79 -0.95 6.30 -15.96
N SER A 80 -0.64 7.15 -16.94
CA SER A 80 -0.66 6.83 -18.38
C SER A 80 0.62 6.12 -18.85
N LYS A 81 1.65 6.08 -18.03
CA LYS A 81 2.91 5.39 -18.34
C LYS A 81 2.76 3.89 -18.16
N LYS A 82 3.16 3.13 -19.18
CA LYS A 82 3.06 1.66 -19.21
C LYS A 82 4.38 0.96 -18.86
N GLU A 83 5.39 1.71 -18.44
CA GLU A 83 6.69 1.13 -18.15
C GLU A 83 6.69 0.47 -16.77
N ASP A 84 7.13 -0.78 -16.70
CA ASP A 84 7.27 -1.51 -15.43
C ASP A 84 8.19 -0.78 -14.44
N THR A 85 9.11 0.04 -14.95
CA THR A 85 10.00 0.89 -14.16
C THR A 85 9.24 1.89 -13.28
N ASP A 86 8.19 2.53 -13.80
CA ASP A 86 7.39 3.51 -13.03
C ASP A 86 6.55 2.82 -11.96
N LYS A 87 6.01 1.62 -12.24
CA LYS A 87 5.33 0.79 -11.23
C LYS A 87 6.27 0.40 -10.10
N ILE A 88 7.45 -0.13 -10.46
CA ILE A 88 8.46 -0.56 -9.49
C ILE A 88 8.89 0.63 -8.64
N LEU A 89 9.08 1.81 -9.25
CA LEU A 89 9.44 3.03 -8.55
C LEU A 89 8.33 3.48 -7.60
N ALA A 90 7.06 3.54 -8.05
CA ALA A 90 5.91 3.91 -7.23
C ALA A 90 5.80 3.04 -5.97
N LEU A 91 5.82 1.72 -6.15
CA LEU A 91 5.77 0.75 -5.06
C LEU A 91 7.01 0.85 -4.16
N GLY A 92 8.17 1.08 -4.76
CA GLY A 92 9.42 1.33 -4.05
C GLY A 92 9.42 2.60 -3.19
N LEU A 93 8.62 3.60 -3.53
CA LEU A 93 8.41 4.83 -2.75
C LEU A 93 7.32 4.68 -1.68
N GLY A 94 6.63 3.55 -1.63
CA GLY A 94 5.63 3.22 -0.60
C GLY A 94 4.18 3.33 -1.07
N ALA A 95 3.90 3.39 -2.38
CA ALA A 95 2.56 3.19 -2.89
C ALA A 95 2.08 1.75 -2.58
N ASP A 96 0.80 1.60 -2.28
CA ASP A 96 0.20 0.29 -1.95
C ASP A 96 -0.34 -0.40 -3.20
N ASP A 97 -0.70 0.37 -4.24
CA ASP A 97 -1.23 -0.17 -5.49
C ASP A 97 -1.00 0.82 -6.65
N PHE A 98 -1.27 0.34 -7.86
CA PHE A 98 -1.08 1.08 -9.09
C PHE A 98 -2.25 0.82 -10.07
N ILE A 99 -2.66 1.84 -10.83
CA ILE A 99 -3.69 1.75 -11.88
C ILE A 99 -3.18 2.43 -13.15
N GLU A 100 -3.26 1.73 -14.27
CA GLU A 100 -2.91 2.28 -15.58
C GLU A 100 -4.10 3.00 -16.22
N LYS A 101 -3.85 4.15 -16.83
CA LYS A 101 -4.80 4.84 -17.72
C LYS A 101 -4.70 4.26 -19.14
N PRO A 102 -5.84 4.03 -19.86
CA PRO A 102 -7.20 4.24 -19.40
C PRO A 102 -7.70 3.10 -18.48
N PHE A 103 -8.43 3.46 -17.43
CA PHE A 103 -8.99 2.49 -16.48
C PHE A 103 -10.51 2.55 -16.44
N SER A 104 -11.13 1.43 -16.03
CA SER A 104 -12.55 1.43 -15.70
C SER A 104 -12.77 2.05 -14.32
N PRO A 105 -13.69 3.04 -14.17
CA PRO A 105 -14.04 3.59 -12.86
C PRO A 105 -14.48 2.52 -11.86
N ARG A 106 -15.12 1.43 -12.34
CA ARG A 106 -15.51 0.30 -11.47
C ARG A 106 -14.30 -0.42 -10.88
N VAL A 107 -13.22 -0.58 -11.66
CA VAL A 107 -11.96 -1.18 -11.18
C VAL A 107 -11.33 -0.28 -10.12
N LEU A 108 -11.29 1.04 -10.35
CA LEU A 108 -10.80 2.00 -9.37
C LEU A 108 -11.56 1.90 -8.05
N ILE A 109 -12.91 1.91 -8.10
CA ILE A 109 -13.73 1.79 -6.88
C ILE A 109 -13.52 0.45 -6.19
N ALA A 110 -13.41 -0.65 -6.94
CA ALA A 110 -13.11 -1.97 -6.35
C ALA A 110 -11.77 -1.96 -5.59
N LYS A 111 -10.72 -1.34 -6.15
CA LYS A 111 -9.42 -1.18 -5.48
C LYS A 111 -9.51 -0.31 -4.21
N ILE A 112 -10.23 0.81 -4.25
CA ILE A 112 -10.50 1.66 -3.08
C ILE A 112 -11.20 0.85 -1.98
N GLN A 113 -12.27 0.13 -2.34
CA GLN A 113 -13.01 -0.70 -1.39
C GLN A 113 -12.17 -1.84 -0.82
N SER A 114 -11.29 -2.42 -1.63
CA SER A 114 -10.33 -3.44 -1.17
C SER A 114 -9.39 -2.86 -0.12
N GLN A 115 -8.87 -1.65 -0.30
CA GLN A 115 -8.01 -1.00 0.68
C GLN A 115 -8.75 -0.75 2.01
N PHE A 116 -9.98 -0.21 1.98
CA PHE A 116 -10.75 0.05 3.19
C PHE A 116 -11.26 -1.22 3.89
N ARG A 117 -11.71 -2.24 3.14
CA ARG A 117 -12.19 -3.49 3.72
C ARG A 117 -11.12 -4.18 4.58
N ARG A 118 -9.87 -4.15 4.16
CA ARG A 118 -8.74 -4.77 4.87
C ARG A 118 -8.40 -4.04 6.17
N VAL A 119 -8.53 -2.73 6.19
CA VAL A 119 -8.43 -1.96 7.44
C VAL A 119 -9.44 -2.45 8.48
N ASN A 120 -10.64 -2.88 8.04
CA ASN A 120 -11.74 -3.27 8.92
C ASN A 120 -11.81 -4.78 9.24
N VAL A 121 -11.36 -5.68 8.35
CA VAL A 121 -11.52 -7.14 8.52
C VAL A 121 -10.47 -7.73 9.48
N LEU A 122 -9.29 -7.15 9.60
CA LEU A 122 -8.26 -7.59 10.55
C LEU A 122 -8.60 -7.30 12.02
N SER A 123 -9.73 -6.63 12.26
CA SER A 123 -10.24 -6.33 13.62
C SER A 123 -11.06 -7.47 14.25
N GLY A 124 -11.24 -8.63 13.60
CA GLY A 124 -12.28 -9.60 13.93
C GLY A 124 -11.89 -10.99 14.43
N THR A 125 -10.60 -11.33 14.64
CA THR A 125 -10.20 -12.62 15.22
C THR A 125 -9.54 -12.45 16.58
N PRO A 126 -9.92 -13.25 17.61
CA PRO A 126 -9.30 -13.19 18.94
C PRO A 126 -7.96 -13.93 18.93
N HIS A 127 -6.95 -13.38 18.28
CA HIS A 127 -5.55 -13.67 18.57
C HIS A 127 -4.99 -12.53 19.41
N SER A 128 -4.00 -12.81 20.25
CA SER A 128 -3.30 -11.78 21.02
C SER A 128 -3.02 -10.59 20.11
N ASP A 129 -3.45 -9.40 20.51
CA ASP A 129 -3.33 -8.17 19.71
C ASP A 129 -1.87 -7.89 19.26
N THR A 130 -0.91 -8.62 19.85
CA THR A 130 0.52 -8.50 19.59
C THR A 130 1.14 -9.84 19.20
N LEU A 131 1.85 -9.86 18.05
CA LEU A 131 2.69 -10.98 17.63
C LEU A 131 4.15 -10.60 17.85
N MET A 132 4.88 -11.44 18.59
CA MET A 132 6.30 -11.23 18.86
C MET A 132 7.11 -12.44 18.37
N ILE A 133 8.11 -12.21 17.54
CA ILE A 133 9.07 -13.23 17.09
C ILE A 133 10.46 -12.63 17.12
N ARG A 134 11.30 -13.11 18.05
CA ARG A 134 12.61 -12.54 18.37
C ARG A 134 12.47 -11.06 18.74
N ASP A 135 13.16 -10.17 18.05
CA ASP A 135 13.15 -8.72 18.27
C ASP A 135 12.07 -7.99 17.43
N LEU A 136 11.27 -8.73 16.68
CA LEU A 136 10.20 -8.16 15.82
C LEU A 136 8.86 -8.30 16.54
N GLU A 137 8.19 -7.17 16.73
CA GLU A 137 6.88 -7.06 17.36
C GLU A 137 5.89 -6.41 16.40
N ILE A 138 4.71 -7.00 16.26
CA ILE A 138 3.58 -6.43 15.51
C ILE A 138 2.40 -6.27 16.45
N ASP A 139 1.90 -5.05 16.60
CA ASP A 139 0.57 -4.78 17.14
C ASP A 139 -0.43 -4.80 15.99
N VAL A 140 -1.25 -5.85 15.97
CA VAL A 140 -2.22 -6.08 14.89
C VAL A 140 -3.33 -5.04 14.90
N LYS A 141 -3.75 -4.62 16.10
CA LYS A 141 -4.85 -3.66 16.29
C LYS A 141 -4.42 -2.22 15.99
N ALA A 142 -3.26 -1.83 16.50
CA ALA A 142 -2.67 -0.52 16.21
C ALA A 142 -2.04 -0.44 14.82
N ARG A 143 -1.83 -1.59 14.14
CA ARG A 143 -1.12 -1.73 12.85
C ARG A 143 0.28 -1.14 12.88
N THR A 144 0.98 -1.34 14.00
CA THR A 144 2.35 -0.87 14.17
C THR A 144 3.33 -2.03 14.18
N VAL A 145 4.55 -1.75 13.76
CA VAL A 145 5.68 -2.70 13.78
C VAL A 145 6.82 -2.08 14.56
N ALA A 146 7.42 -2.85 15.46
CA ALA A 146 8.63 -2.46 16.16
C ALA A 146 9.72 -3.50 15.97
N VAL A 147 10.96 -3.04 15.81
CA VAL A 147 12.17 -3.86 15.76
C VAL A 147 13.08 -3.44 16.89
N LYS A 148 13.42 -4.37 17.79
CA LYS A 148 14.20 -4.08 19.02
C LYS A 148 13.60 -2.94 19.85
N GLY A 149 12.25 -2.89 19.92
CA GLY A 149 11.51 -1.87 20.66
C GLY A 149 11.38 -0.51 19.96
N ASN A 150 12.00 -0.31 18.79
CA ASN A 150 11.87 0.91 18.02
C ASN A 150 10.77 0.77 16.95
N GLN A 151 9.81 1.68 16.95
CA GLN A 151 8.78 1.69 15.92
C GLN A 151 9.37 2.00 14.55
N VAL A 152 8.92 1.23 13.57
CA VAL A 152 9.33 1.36 12.16
C VAL A 152 8.09 1.63 11.30
N PRO A 153 8.10 2.66 10.45
CA PRO A 153 6.94 2.99 9.61
C PRO A 153 6.75 1.93 8.51
N PHE A 154 5.51 1.41 8.41
CA PHE A 154 5.10 0.44 7.41
C PHE A 154 3.93 0.99 6.60
N SER A 155 3.94 0.78 5.28
CA SER A 155 2.74 0.99 4.49
C SER A 155 1.69 -0.07 4.83
N VAL A 156 0.44 0.16 4.41
CA VAL A 156 -0.65 -0.80 4.63
C VAL A 156 -0.30 -2.18 4.07
N LYS A 157 0.23 -2.23 2.84
CA LYS A 157 0.58 -3.50 2.19
C LYS A 157 1.80 -4.18 2.79
N GLU A 158 2.81 -3.43 3.17
CA GLU A 158 3.97 -3.98 3.87
C GLU A 158 3.55 -4.63 5.19
N PHE A 159 2.68 -3.95 5.96
CA PHE A 159 2.14 -4.48 7.20
C PHE A 159 1.34 -5.78 6.96
N GLU A 160 0.43 -5.78 6.00
CA GLU A 160 -0.40 -6.94 5.67
C GLU A 160 0.43 -8.14 5.25
N ILE A 161 1.44 -7.94 4.39
CA ILE A 161 2.36 -9.00 3.97
C ILE A 161 3.14 -9.55 5.17
N LEU A 162 3.73 -8.67 5.99
CA LEU A 162 4.50 -9.10 7.16
C LEU A 162 3.63 -9.89 8.14
N HIS A 163 2.43 -9.39 8.45
CA HIS A 163 1.47 -10.05 9.32
C HIS A 163 1.08 -11.44 8.78
N TYR A 164 0.75 -11.52 7.49
CA TYR A 164 0.40 -12.79 6.83
C TYR A 164 1.55 -13.81 6.87
N LEU A 165 2.77 -13.37 6.62
CA LEU A 165 3.96 -14.20 6.71
C LEU A 165 4.22 -14.71 8.13
N MET A 166 4.06 -13.86 9.15
CA MET A 166 4.23 -14.24 10.57
C MET A 166 3.18 -15.25 11.03
N LEU A 167 1.92 -15.09 10.58
CA LEU A 167 0.86 -16.09 10.85
C LEU A 167 1.16 -17.45 10.21
N ASN A 168 1.84 -17.46 9.06
CA ASN A 168 2.25 -18.67 8.34
C ASN A 168 3.74 -18.98 8.52
N LYS A 169 4.29 -18.70 9.69
CA LYS A 169 5.72 -18.92 9.97
C LYS A 169 6.16 -20.35 9.63
N ASN A 170 7.38 -20.48 9.14
CA ASN A 170 8.01 -21.73 8.70
C ASN A 170 7.36 -22.40 7.48
N GLN A 171 6.30 -21.81 6.89
CA GLN A 171 5.70 -22.27 5.65
C GLN A 171 6.25 -21.47 4.46
N ALA A 172 6.64 -22.14 3.38
CA ALA A 172 6.95 -21.49 2.11
C ALA A 172 5.64 -21.10 1.40
N LEU A 173 5.50 -19.81 1.08
CA LEU A 173 4.35 -19.25 0.41
C LEU A 173 4.76 -18.77 -0.98
N SER A 174 3.99 -19.13 -2.02
CA SER A 174 4.26 -18.64 -3.37
C SER A 174 3.91 -17.16 -3.50
N ARG A 175 4.49 -16.49 -4.51
CA ARG A 175 4.16 -15.08 -4.79
C ARG A 175 2.69 -14.91 -5.15
N GLU A 176 2.14 -15.86 -5.90
CA GLU A 176 0.72 -15.91 -6.26
C GLU A 176 -0.15 -15.96 -5.00
N LYS A 177 0.16 -16.89 -4.09
CA LYS A 177 -0.61 -17.04 -2.85
C LYS A 177 -0.54 -15.79 -1.96
N ILE A 178 0.63 -15.16 -1.85
CA ILE A 178 0.78 -13.89 -1.13
C ILE A 178 -0.02 -12.80 -1.84
N PHE A 179 0.05 -12.73 -3.17
CA PHE A 179 -0.67 -11.74 -3.96
C PHE A 179 -2.19 -11.90 -3.77
N ASP A 180 -2.73 -13.09 -3.97
CA ASP A 180 -4.16 -13.39 -3.84
C ASP A 180 -4.69 -13.06 -2.44
N GLU A 181 -3.92 -13.36 -1.40
CA GLU A 181 -4.30 -13.04 -0.01
C GLU A 181 -4.30 -11.53 0.24
N ILE A 182 -3.29 -10.82 -0.25
CA ILE A 182 -3.06 -9.42 0.08
C ILE A 182 -3.79 -8.46 -0.87
N TRP A 183 -4.02 -8.81 -2.13
CA TRP A 183 -4.74 -7.98 -3.10
C TRP A 183 -6.14 -8.52 -3.44
N GLY A 184 -6.38 -9.80 -3.28
CA GLY A 184 -7.65 -10.48 -3.50
C GLY A 184 -7.66 -11.36 -4.75
N TYR A 185 -8.51 -12.38 -4.72
CA TYR A 185 -8.73 -13.26 -5.87
C TYR A 185 -9.35 -12.45 -7.02
N ASN A 186 -8.83 -12.60 -8.24
CA ASN A 186 -9.24 -11.87 -9.46
C ASN A 186 -8.89 -10.37 -9.50
N GLU A 187 -8.01 -9.88 -8.66
CA GLU A 187 -7.45 -8.54 -8.85
C GLU A 187 -6.47 -8.56 -10.04
N PHE A 188 -6.72 -7.69 -11.03
CA PHE A 188 -5.78 -7.43 -12.11
C PHE A 188 -4.59 -6.64 -11.55
N GLY A 189 -3.53 -7.33 -11.17
CA GLY A 189 -2.32 -6.73 -10.61
C GLY A 189 -1.06 -7.49 -11.03
N ASP A 190 0.07 -6.81 -10.96
CA ASP A 190 1.36 -7.42 -11.27
C ASP A 190 1.89 -8.15 -10.04
N ILE A 191 2.10 -9.46 -10.16
CA ILE A 191 2.67 -10.32 -9.13
C ILE A 191 4.08 -9.87 -8.67
N ASN A 192 4.78 -9.10 -9.52
CA ASN A 192 6.07 -8.51 -9.17
C ASN A 192 5.96 -7.48 -8.04
N THR A 193 4.76 -6.94 -7.80
CA THR A 193 4.46 -6.06 -6.65
C THR A 193 4.85 -6.72 -5.32
N VAL A 194 4.61 -8.03 -5.18
CA VAL A 194 5.03 -8.79 -3.98
C VAL A 194 6.54 -8.70 -3.77
N THR A 195 7.32 -8.83 -4.83
CA THR A 195 8.78 -8.77 -4.74
C THR A 195 9.28 -7.39 -4.29
N VAL A 196 8.65 -6.32 -4.78
CA VAL A 196 9.00 -4.96 -4.39
C VAL A 196 8.71 -4.71 -2.90
N HIS A 197 7.51 -5.06 -2.45
CA HIS A 197 7.15 -4.92 -1.03
C HIS A 197 8.02 -5.82 -0.14
N MET A 198 8.33 -7.04 -0.57
CA MET A 198 9.21 -7.95 0.17
C MET A 198 10.61 -7.35 0.39
N ARG A 199 11.15 -6.70 -0.65
CA ARG A 199 12.42 -5.97 -0.54
C ARG A 199 12.31 -4.85 0.51
N LYS A 200 11.23 -4.04 0.47
CA LYS A 200 11.01 -2.94 1.40
C LYS A 200 10.84 -3.41 2.84
N ILE A 201 10.12 -4.52 3.04
CA ILE A 201 9.98 -5.12 4.37
C ILE A 201 11.34 -5.53 4.90
N ARG A 202 12.16 -6.21 4.10
CA ARG A 202 13.52 -6.60 4.50
C ARG A 202 14.40 -5.41 4.85
N GLU A 203 14.37 -4.34 4.05
CA GLU A 203 15.10 -3.09 4.32
C GLU A 203 14.75 -2.50 5.71
N LYS A 204 13.56 -2.82 6.25
CA LYS A 204 13.05 -2.30 7.53
C LYS A 204 13.27 -3.22 8.73
N ILE A 205 13.26 -4.56 8.53
CA ILE A 205 13.32 -5.51 9.64
C ILE A 205 14.63 -6.30 9.72
N GLU A 206 15.35 -6.44 8.62
CA GLU A 206 16.59 -7.22 8.58
C GLU A 206 17.80 -6.35 8.92
N LEU A 207 18.76 -6.92 9.59
CA LEU A 207 20.07 -6.27 9.81
C LEU A 207 20.84 -6.14 8.50
N ASP A 208 20.78 -7.19 7.68
CA ASP A 208 21.33 -7.24 6.31
C ASP A 208 20.25 -7.76 5.35
N PRO A 209 19.61 -6.90 4.54
CA PRO A 209 18.59 -7.31 3.57
C PRO A 209 19.07 -8.32 2.53
N SER A 210 20.41 -8.38 2.26
CA SER A 210 21.02 -9.32 1.31
C SER A 210 21.17 -10.72 1.91
N ASN A 211 21.24 -10.81 3.24
CA ASN A 211 21.35 -12.06 4.00
C ASN A 211 20.25 -12.13 5.07
N PRO A 212 18.98 -12.27 4.69
CA PRO A 212 17.83 -12.09 5.58
C PRO A 212 17.71 -13.21 6.61
N GLU A 213 17.46 -12.81 7.86
CA GLU A 213 17.25 -13.73 8.98
C GLU A 213 15.76 -14.03 9.25
N TYR A 214 14.85 -13.09 8.97
CA TYR A 214 13.41 -13.25 9.15
C TYR A 214 12.71 -13.78 7.91
N ILE A 215 12.97 -13.19 6.73
CA ILE A 215 12.27 -13.56 5.51
C ILE A 215 13.24 -14.19 4.50
N GLU A 216 13.22 -15.51 4.41
CA GLU A 216 14.02 -16.30 3.48
C GLU A 216 13.37 -16.34 2.08
N THR A 217 14.18 -16.27 1.00
CA THR A 217 13.72 -16.59 -0.35
C THR A 217 13.85 -18.10 -0.56
N VAL A 218 12.74 -18.75 -0.85
CA VAL A 218 12.72 -20.17 -1.24
C VAL A 218 12.70 -20.24 -2.77
N TRP A 219 13.86 -20.50 -3.37
CA TRP A 219 14.04 -20.47 -4.82
C TRP A 219 13.04 -21.39 -5.54
N GLY A 220 12.42 -20.87 -6.60
CA GLY A 220 11.40 -21.60 -7.37
C GLY A 220 10.01 -21.66 -6.71
N ILE A 221 9.86 -21.19 -5.46
CA ILE A 221 8.59 -21.20 -4.73
C ILE A 221 8.14 -19.77 -4.38
N GLY A 222 8.91 -19.04 -3.56
CA GLY A 222 8.53 -17.73 -3.08
C GLY A 222 9.25 -17.34 -1.78
N TYR A 223 8.52 -17.09 -0.71
CA TYR A 223 9.07 -16.58 0.55
C TYR A 223 8.61 -17.39 1.75
N LYS A 224 9.46 -17.43 2.78
CA LYS A 224 9.16 -18.09 4.06
C LYS A 224 9.64 -17.22 5.22
N PHE A 225 8.76 -16.98 6.18
CA PHE A 225 9.14 -16.34 7.46
C PHE A 225 9.72 -17.38 8.42
N LYS A 226 10.91 -17.09 8.98
CA LYS A 226 11.60 -17.94 9.97
C LYS A 226 11.16 -17.51 11.37
N GLY A 227 10.47 -18.35 12.07
CA GLY A 227 10.02 -18.11 13.43
C GLY A 227 10.59 -19.08 14.46
#